data_94e6c081225c7620e580fc4071b20df6
#
_entry.id   94e6c081225c7620e580fc4071b20df6
#
_cell.length_a   1.000
_cell.length_b   1.000
_cell.length_c   1.000
_cell.angle_alpha   90.00
_cell.angle_beta   90.00
_cell.angle_gamma   90.00
#
_symmetry.space_group_name_H-M   'P 1'
#
loop_
_entity.id
_entity.type
_entity.pdbx_description
1 polymer ?
#
loop_
_entity_poly.entity_id
_entity_poly.type
_entity_poly.pdbx_seq_one_letter_code
_entity_poly.pdbx_strand_id
1 'polypeptide(L)'
;GEIIVRLGLKVEGESQNEALQVEVPGFRPDLLREIDVVEEIARIDGFDKVTTVFPFASVRPVRVTAGQILLRKVRDVLCNTGFSETIHFSFIEREKAEGYLSSFATTQDQVVPLKNPLSSENDTMRTSLIPGLLKTVSNNLSKGQKPLKLFEIGSVYYTDLQGHQNEKKVLTALVLGPYELTPRKSRGKEYDFYDL
;
A
#
# COMPACT_ATOMS: atom_id res chain seq x y z
N GLY A 1 -41.73 13.74 10.81
CA GLY A 1 -42.54 14.39 9.75
C GLY A 1 -42.10 15.79 9.40
N GLU A 2 -41.89 16.68 10.37
CA GLU A 2 -41.67 18.12 10.14
C GLU A 2 -40.45 18.44 9.28
N ILE A 3 -39.30 17.78 9.53
CA ILE A 3 -38.06 17.98 8.75
C ILE A 3 -38.25 17.56 7.28
N ILE A 4 -38.93 16.43 7.05
CA ILE A 4 -39.19 15.90 5.71
C ILE A 4 -40.04 16.90 4.89
N VAL A 5 -41.07 17.46 5.50
CA VAL A 5 -41.92 18.49 4.87
C VAL A 5 -41.13 19.77 4.55
N ARG A 6 -40.25 20.20 5.45
CA ARG A 6 -39.36 21.38 5.23
C ARG A 6 -38.37 21.17 4.08
N LEU A 7 -38.02 19.91 3.78
CA LEU A 7 -37.20 19.52 2.62
C LEU A 7 -37.97 19.53 1.29
N GLY A 8 -39.28 19.83 1.32
CA GLY A 8 -40.15 19.80 0.13
C GLY A 8 -40.61 18.43 -0.28
N LEU A 9 -40.45 17.43 0.58
CA LEU A 9 -40.93 16.07 0.37
C LEU A 9 -42.37 15.95 0.91
N LYS A 10 -43.20 15.20 0.20
CA LYS A 10 -44.54 14.91 0.71
C LYS A 10 -44.54 13.64 1.56
N VAL A 11 -45.25 13.68 2.67
CA VAL A 11 -45.42 12.55 3.57
C VAL A 11 -46.86 12.08 3.50
N GLU A 12 -47.07 10.82 3.17
CA GLU A 12 -48.37 10.18 3.21
C GLU A 12 -48.42 9.24 4.41
N GLY A 13 -49.42 9.43 5.25
CA GLY A 13 -49.69 8.61 6.45
C GLY A 13 -49.31 9.32 7.75
N GLU A 14 -50.26 9.37 8.67
CA GLU A 14 -50.08 9.74 10.08
C GLU A 14 -50.16 8.45 10.91
N SER A 15 -48.99 7.92 11.29
CA SER A 15 -49.03 6.85 12.29
C SER A 15 -47.83 6.98 13.25
N GLN A 16 -48.12 6.83 14.50
CA GLN A 16 -47.10 6.87 15.57
C GLN A 16 -46.22 5.59 15.60
N ASN A 17 -46.56 4.56 14.78
CA ASN A 17 -45.85 3.28 14.80
C ASN A 17 -45.73 2.59 13.42
N GLU A 18 -46.10 3.24 12.31
CA GLU A 18 -45.97 2.67 10.96
C GLU A 18 -44.95 3.41 10.13
N ALA A 19 -44.37 2.71 9.14
CA ALA A 19 -43.43 3.30 8.20
C ALA A 19 -44.05 4.49 7.47
N LEU A 20 -43.35 5.63 7.42
CA LEU A 20 -43.79 6.81 6.69
C LEU A 20 -43.52 6.57 5.19
N GLN A 21 -44.56 6.79 4.39
CA GLN A 21 -44.41 6.82 2.95
C GLN A 21 -44.04 8.23 2.51
N VAL A 22 -42.88 8.38 1.82
CA VAL A 22 -42.36 9.64 1.37
C VAL A 22 -42.39 9.70 -0.15
N GLU A 23 -43.10 10.68 -0.69
CA GLU A 23 -43.08 10.97 -2.13
C GLU A 23 -41.93 11.91 -2.44
N VAL A 24 -40.98 11.45 -3.27
CA VAL A 24 -39.82 12.23 -3.67
C VAL A 24 -40.12 13.02 -4.94
N PRO A 25 -39.99 14.36 -4.93
CA PRO A 25 -40.27 15.19 -6.10
C PRO A 25 -39.18 15.03 -7.17
N GLY A 26 -39.52 15.26 -8.43
CA GLY A 26 -38.61 15.06 -9.56
C GLY A 26 -37.36 15.95 -9.58
N PHE A 27 -37.30 17.00 -8.77
CA PHE A 27 -36.09 17.85 -8.62
C PHE A 27 -35.07 17.28 -7.62
N ARG A 28 -35.37 16.15 -6.94
CA ARG A 28 -34.48 15.41 -6.03
C ARG A 28 -34.17 14.01 -6.56
N PRO A 29 -33.49 13.88 -7.70
CA PRO A 29 -33.15 12.58 -8.28
C PRO A 29 -32.10 11.81 -7.47
N ASP A 30 -31.52 12.45 -6.46
CA ASP A 30 -30.54 11.91 -5.51
C ASP A 30 -31.18 11.01 -4.44
N LEU A 31 -32.47 11.20 -4.12
CA LEU A 31 -33.17 10.43 -3.09
C LEU A 31 -33.83 9.19 -3.67
N LEU A 32 -33.09 8.09 -3.69
CA LEU A 32 -33.54 6.82 -4.28
C LEU A 32 -33.88 5.76 -3.26
N ARG A 33 -33.36 5.87 -2.05
CA ARG A 33 -33.47 4.85 -1.00
C ARG A 33 -33.85 5.49 0.32
N GLU A 34 -34.39 4.69 1.23
CA GLU A 34 -34.72 5.11 2.58
C GLU A 34 -33.54 5.80 3.30
N ILE A 35 -32.34 5.24 3.15
CA ILE A 35 -31.14 5.81 3.80
C ILE A 35 -30.80 7.23 3.30
N ASP A 36 -31.12 7.55 2.05
CA ASP A 36 -30.90 8.88 1.50
C ASP A 36 -31.80 9.93 2.20
N VAL A 37 -33.04 9.54 2.54
CA VAL A 37 -33.96 10.37 3.33
C VAL A 37 -33.50 10.49 4.78
N VAL A 38 -32.95 9.42 5.36
CA VAL A 38 -32.35 9.44 6.72
C VAL A 38 -31.16 10.38 6.77
N GLU A 39 -30.30 10.38 5.73
CA GLU A 39 -29.18 11.33 5.62
C GLU A 39 -29.66 12.79 5.62
N GLU A 40 -30.68 13.11 4.84
CA GLU A 40 -31.26 14.45 4.80
C GLU A 40 -31.84 14.89 6.15
N ILE A 41 -32.52 13.99 6.87
CA ILE A 41 -33.01 14.26 8.21
C ILE A 41 -31.84 14.56 9.15
N ALA A 42 -30.81 13.74 9.14
CA ALA A 42 -29.64 13.90 10.00
C ALA A 42 -28.88 15.19 9.69
N ARG A 43 -28.80 15.57 8.41
CA ARG A 43 -28.18 16.82 7.97
C ARG A 43 -28.90 18.07 8.51
N ILE A 44 -30.26 18.06 8.49
CA ILE A 44 -31.05 19.20 8.98
C ILE A 44 -31.15 19.21 10.50
N ASP A 45 -31.25 18.06 11.13
CA ASP A 45 -31.32 17.97 12.60
C ASP A 45 -29.95 18.24 13.25
N GLY A 46 -28.87 17.95 12.56
CA GLY A 46 -27.47 18.12 12.97
C GLY A 46 -26.78 16.82 13.30
N PHE A 47 -25.67 16.53 12.60
CA PHE A 47 -24.86 15.32 12.82
C PHE A 47 -24.20 15.29 14.20
N ASP A 48 -23.97 16.43 14.80
CA ASP A 48 -23.43 16.59 16.17
C ASP A 48 -24.35 16.04 17.26
N LYS A 49 -25.66 15.88 16.97
CA LYS A 49 -26.60 15.21 17.87
C LYS A 49 -26.54 13.69 17.81
N VAL A 50 -25.92 13.15 16.75
CA VAL A 50 -25.77 11.69 16.59
C VAL A 50 -24.63 11.21 17.49
N THR A 51 -24.99 10.44 18.52
CA THR A 51 -24.00 9.90 19.46
C THR A 51 -23.08 8.90 18.76
N THR A 52 -21.77 9.13 18.87
CA THR A 52 -20.77 8.19 18.41
C THR A 52 -20.79 6.94 19.28
N VAL A 53 -21.09 5.79 18.70
CA VAL A 53 -21.07 4.49 19.37
C VAL A 53 -20.07 3.57 18.71
N PHE A 54 -19.35 2.79 19.51
CA PHE A 54 -18.52 1.71 18.97
C PHE A 54 -19.41 0.53 18.58
N PRO A 55 -19.33 0.03 17.36
CA PRO A 55 -20.09 -1.16 16.97
C PRO A 55 -19.64 -2.36 17.80
N PHE A 56 -20.61 -3.10 18.32
CA PHE A 56 -20.33 -4.41 18.91
C PHE A 56 -19.99 -5.41 17.81
N ALA A 57 -18.71 -5.78 17.73
CA ALA A 57 -18.26 -6.80 16.81
C ALA A 57 -17.61 -7.95 17.59
N SER A 58 -17.94 -9.16 17.23
CA SER A 58 -17.21 -10.35 17.73
C SER A 58 -15.84 -10.38 17.09
N VAL A 59 -14.82 -9.99 17.85
CA VAL A 59 -13.43 -10.05 17.37
C VAL A 59 -12.95 -11.50 17.50
N ARG A 60 -12.79 -12.16 16.36
CA ARG A 60 -12.14 -13.46 16.31
C ARG A 60 -10.64 -13.24 16.10
N PRO A 61 -9.76 -13.82 16.94
CA PRO A 61 -8.32 -13.70 16.74
C PRO A 61 -7.96 -14.34 15.39
N VAL A 62 -7.33 -13.55 14.52
CA VAL A 62 -6.83 -14.03 13.23
C VAL A 62 -5.56 -14.83 13.49
N ARG A 63 -5.52 -16.07 13.01
CA ARG A 63 -4.30 -16.90 13.10
C ARG A 63 -3.24 -16.34 12.18
N VAL A 64 -2.08 -16.02 12.75
CA VAL A 64 -0.91 -15.60 11.98
C VAL A 64 -0.42 -16.80 11.17
N THR A 65 -0.20 -16.60 9.86
CA THR A 65 0.29 -17.67 8.98
C THR A 65 1.77 -17.95 9.22
N ALA A 66 2.23 -19.17 8.88
CA ALA A 66 3.66 -19.52 8.96
C ALA A 66 4.53 -18.56 8.12
N GLY A 67 4.05 -18.13 6.95
CA GLY A 67 4.75 -17.14 6.12
C GLY A 67 4.90 -15.77 6.80
N GLN A 68 3.87 -15.29 7.50
CA GLN A 68 3.96 -14.04 8.26
C GLN A 68 4.94 -14.14 9.43
N ILE A 69 4.99 -15.30 10.10
CA ILE A 69 5.95 -15.55 11.17
C ILE A 69 7.37 -15.56 10.62
N LEU A 70 7.59 -16.23 9.49
CA LEU A 70 8.89 -16.27 8.83
C LEU A 70 9.37 -14.85 8.43
N LEU A 71 8.51 -14.07 7.79
CA LEU A 71 8.85 -12.70 7.38
C LEU A 71 9.22 -11.81 8.57
N ARG A 72 8.52 -11.95 9.72
CA ARG A 72 8.89 -11.22 10.95
C ARG A 72 10.28 -11.64 11.43
N LYS A 73 10.55 -12.94 11.52
CA LYS A 73 11.87 -13.44 11.95
C LYS A 73 13.00 -12.98 11.04
N VAL A 74 12.80 -13.01 9.73
CA VAL A 74 13.80 -12.51 8.76
C VAL A 74 14.07 -11.03 8.97
N ARG A 75 13.02 -10.22 9.15
CA ARG A 75 13.15 -8.79 9.43
C ARG A 75 13.91 -8.52 10.74
N ASP A 76 13.57 -9.26 11.81
CA ASP A 76 14.22 -9.12 13.11
C ASP A 76 15.71 -9.47 13.01
N VAL A 77 16.08 -10.54 12.30
CA VAL A 77 17.49 -10.92 12.10
C VAL A 77 18.26 -9.83 11.35
N LEU A 78 17.72 -9.32 10.24
CA LEU A 78 18.38 -8.27 9.45
C LEU A 78 18.53 -6.96 10.25
N CYS A 79 17.48 -6.52 10.94
CA CYS A 79 17.56 -5.34 11.79
C CYS A 79 18.60 -5.50 12.92
N ASN A 80 18.64 -6.66 13.57
CA ASN A 80 19.60 -6.95 14.65
C ASN A 80 21.06 -7.04 14.15
N THR A 81 21.25 -7.31 12.85
CA THR A 81 22.58 -7.30 12.21
C THR A 81 22.93 -5.93 11.62
N GLY A 82 22.12 -4.90 11.90
CA GLY A 82 22.39 -3.52 11.55
C GLY A 82 21.92 -3.09 10.17
N PHE A 83 21.05 -3.89 9.51
CA PHE A 83 20.39 -3.46 8.28
C PHE A 83 19.19 -2.55 8.57
N SER A 84 18.96 -1.60 7.70
CA SER A 84 17.76 -0.76 7.68
C SER A 84 16.79 -1.23 6.58
N GLU A 85 15.53 -1.44 6.95
CA GLU A 85 14.49 -1.77 5.99
C GLU A 85 14.15 -0.55 5.12
N THR A 86 14.01 -0.77 3.83
CA THR A 86 13.52 0.22 2.87
C THR A 86 12.23 -0.26 2.24
N ILE A 87 11.37 0.69 1.88
CA ILE A 87 10.10 0.41 1.19
C ILE A 87 10.02 1.34 -0.01
N HIS A 88 9.86 0.76 -1.20
CA HIS A 88 9.75 1.50 -2.45
C HIS A 88 8.41 1.21 -3.13
N PHE A 89 8.02 2.10 -4.06
CA PHE A 89 6.85 1.87 -4.90
C PHE A 89 7.02 0.61 -5.76
N SER A 90 5.92 -0.09 -5.97
CA SER A 90 5.87 -1.25 -6.86
C SER A 90 5.86 -0.88 -8.35
N PHE A 91 5.82 0.41 -8.66
CA PHE A 91 5.80 0.97 -10.01
C PHE A 91 7.15 1.60 -10.31
N ILE A 92 7.70 1.28 -11.46
CA ILE A 92 8.98 1.80 -11.94
C ILE A 92 8.89 2.08 -13.42
N GLU A 93 9.86 2.78 -13.95
CA GLU A 93 10.06 3.00 -15.36
C GLU A 93 10.32 1.67 -16.08
N ARG A 94 9.72 1.50 -17.25
CA ARG A 94 9.80 0.27 -18.04
C ARG A 94 11.23 -0.16 -18.36
N GLU A 95 12.09 0.76 -18.73
CA GLU A 95 13.50 0.49 -19.01
C GLU A 95 14.23 -0.14 -17.82
N LYS A 96 13.91 0.35 -16.60
CA LYS A 96 14.45 -0.23 -15.36
C LYS A 96 13.85 -1.60 -15.05
N ALA A 97 12.56 -1.81 -15.35
CA ALA A 97 11.93 -3.11 -15.17
C ALA A 97 12.55 -4.16 -16.09
N GLU A 98 12.85 -3.80 -17.34
CA GLU A 98 13.50 -4.66 -18.33
C GLU A 98 14.99 -4.90 -18.02
N GLY A 99 15.71 -3.87 -17.56
CA GLY A 99 17.14 -3.95 -17.25
C GLY A 99 17.49 -4.74 -15.98
N TYR A 100 16.57 -4.87 -15.04
CA TYR A 100 16.77 -5.59 -13.78
C TYR A 100 15.78 -6.75 -13.61
N LEU A 101 15.64 -7.55 -14.64
CA LEU A 101 14.83 -8.77 -14.56
C LEU A 101 15.34 -9.65 -13.42
N SER A 102 14.42 -10.07 -12.54
CA SER A 102 14.77 -11.02 -11.50
C SER A 102 15.09 -12.39 -12.12
N SER A 103 15.79 -13.24 -11.36
CA SER A 103 16.07 -14.64 -11.77
C SER A 103 14.80 -15.48 -12.01
N PHE A 104 13.64 -14.92 -11.79
CA PHE A 104 12.34 -15.55 -12.00
C PHE A 104 11.71 -15.17 -13.34
N ALA A 105 12.18 -14.10 -13.99
CA ALA A 105 11.75 -13.66 -15.31
C ALA A 105 12.82 -14.05 -16.31
N THR A 106 12.46 -14.79 -17.34
CA THR A 106 13.41 -15.40 -18.28
C THR A 106 13.59 -14.62 -19.59
N THR A 107 12.72 -13.64 -19.89
CA THR A 107 12.77 -12.86 -21.15
C THR A 107 12.25 -11.43 -20.97
N GLN A 108 12.61 -10.51 -21.88
CA GLN A 108 12.20 -9.09 -21.87
C GLN A 108 10.68 -8.87 -22.03
N ASP A 109 9.96 -9.81 -22.62
CA ASP A 109 8.52 -9.70 -22.86
C ASP A 109 7.66 -9.95 -21.62
N GLN A 110 8.27 -10.11 -20.44
CA GLN A 110 7.61 -10.53 -19.22
C GLN A 110 7.34 -9.40 -18.20
N VAL A 111 7.51 -8.16 -18.59
CA VAL A 111 7.12 -7.02 -17.74
C VAL A 111 5.60 -6.81 -17.75
N VAL A 112 5.06 -6.33 -16.65
CA VAL A 112 3.63 -6.04 -16.48
C VAL A 112 3.39 -4.54 -16.58
N PRO A 113 2.91 -4.02 -17.73
CA PRO A 113 2.63 -2.60 -17.89
C PRO A 113 1.34 -2.19 -17.16
N LEU A 114 1.28 -0.95 -16.70
CA LEU A 114 0.07 -0.35 -16.15
C LEU A 114 -0.81 0.21 -17.27
N LYS A 115 -2.12 0.01 -17.17
CA LYS A 115 -3.08 0.57 -18.13
C LYS A 115 -3.20 2.09 -18.02
N ASN A 116 -3.15 2.63 -16.80
CA ASN A 116 -3.35 4.05 -16.51
C ASN A 116 -2.22 4.54 -15.60
N PRO A 117 -0.99 4.70 -16.10
CA PRO A 117 0.13 5.17 -15.29
C PRO A 117 -0.06 6.64 -14.90
N LEU A 118 0.36 6.99 -13.69
CA LEU A 118 0.35 8.38 -13.22
C LEU A 118 1.44 9.23 -13.88
N SER A 119 2.52 8.61 -14.31
CA SER A 119 3.63 9.24 -15.04
C SER A 119 4.37 8.20 -15.86
N SER A 120 5.15 8.65 -16.85
CA SER A 120 6.04 7.78 -17.65
C SER A 120 7.15 7.12 -16.82
N GLU A 121 7.51 7.70 -15.68
CA GLU A 121 8.52 7.14 -14.77
C GLU A 121 7.98 6.00 -13.89
N ASN A 122 6.66 5.75 -13.92
CA ASN A 122 6.00 4.75 -13.08
C ASN A 122 4.90 4.02 -13.88
N ASP A 123 5.27 3.51 -15.03
CA ASP A 123 4.36 2.91 -16.02
C ASP A 123 4.32 1.38 -15.99
N THR A 124 5.22 0.76 -15.23
CA THR A 124 5.42 -0.69 -15.25
C THR A 124 5.60 -1.23 -13.83
N MET A 125 5.08 -2.44 -13.58
CA MET A 125 5.31 -3.13 -12.31
C MET A 125 6.77 -3.58 -12.21
N ARG A 126 7.38 -3.43 -11.03
CA ARG A 126 8.76 -3.80 -10.78
C ARG A 126 8.97 -5.31 -10.90
N THR A 127 10.00 -5.70 -11.62
CA THR A 127 10.47 -7.07 -11.77
C THR A 127 11.55 -7.45 -10.74
N SER A 128 12.12 -6.44 -10.07
CA SER A 128 13.19 -6.58 -9.07
C SER A 128 13.08 -5.49 -8.01
N LEU A 129 13.66 -5.71 -6.82
CA LEU A 129 13.80 -4.69 -5.77
C LEU A 129 15.07 -3.84 -5.94
N ILE A 130 16.00 -4.28 -6.80
CA ILE A 130 17.31 -3.64 -7.00
C ILE A 130 17.19 -2.16 -7.42
N PRO A 131 16.35 -1.75 -8.38
CA PRO A 131 16.26 -0.35 -8.79
C PRO A 131 15.91 0.61 -7.64
N GLY A 132 14.98 0.20 -6.77
CA GLY A 132 14.61 0.97 -5.58
C GLY A 132 15.78 1.14 -4.60
N LEU A 133 16.46 0.03 -4.28
CA LEU A 133 17.62 0.04 -3.40
C LEU A 133 18.76 0.90 -3.96
N LEU A 134 19.07 0.79 -5.26
CA LEU A 134 20.11 1.61 -5.90
C LEU A 134 19.76 3.11 -5.88
N LYS A 135 18.48 3.47 -6.08
CA LYS A 135 18.02 4.86 -5.95
C LYS A 135 18.23 5.38 -4.53
N THR A 136 17.92 4.57 -3.53
CA THR A 136 18.16 4.93 -2.12
C THR A 136 19.65 5.07 -1.82
N VAL A 137 20.48 4.16 -2.31
CA VAL A 137 21.95 4.26 -2.19
C VAL A 137 22.45 5.56 -2.79
N SER A 138 22.08 5.86 -4.03
CA SER A 138 22.49 7.11 -4.72
C SER A 138 22.12 8.35 -3.92
N ASN A 139 20.88 8.40 -3.39
CA ASN A 139 20.39 9.52 -2.58
C ASN A 139 21.15 9.66 -1.24
N ASN A 140 21.54 8.56 -0.61
CA ASN A 140 22.32 8.60 0.63
C ASN A 140 23.78 8.99 0.37
N LEU A 141 24.37 8.47 -0.68
CA LEU A 141 25.74 8.82 -1.09
C LEU A 141 25.87 10.31 -1.41
N SER A 142 24.92 10.90 -2.12
CA SER A 142 24.90 12.33 -2.41
C SER A 142 24.84 13.21 -1.16
N LYS A 143 24.36 12.65 -0.04
CA LYS A 143 24.32 13.30 1.30
C LYS A 143 25.50 12.90 2.19
N GLY A 144 26.50 12.20 1.65
CA GLY A 144 27.68 11.76 2.39
C GLY A 144 27.44 10.64 3.41
N GLN A 145 26.30 9.96 3.35
CA GLN A 145 25.97 8.86 4.28
C GLN A 145 26.66 7.56 3.87
N LYS A 146 27.55 7.06 4.70
CA LYS A 146 28.25 5.77 4.62
C LYS A 146 28.63 5.30 6.04
N PRO A 147 28.67 3.99 6.36
CA PRO A 147 28.29 2.84 5.52
C PRO A 147 26.77 2.68 5.40
N LEU A 148 26.31 1.92 4.41
CA LEU A 148 24.92 1.60 4.19
C LEU A 148 24.72 0.08 4.24
N LYS A 149 23.77 -0.38 5.06
CA LYS A 149 23.23 -1.75 5.09
C LYS A 149 21.75 -1.63 4.91
N LEU A 150 21.24 -1.95 3.73
CA LEU A 150 19.85 -1.77 3.35
C LEU A 150 19.24 -3.11 2.95
N PHE A 151 17.97 -3.32 3.25
CA PHE A 151 17.21 -4.43 2.70
C PHE A 151 15.78 -4.02 2.39
N GLU A 152 15.13 -4.77 1.52
CA GLU A 152 13.71 -4.68 1.25
C GLU A 152 13.12 -6.08 1.14
N ILE A 153 11.95 -6.26 1.78
CA ILE A 153 11.09 -7.43 1.59
C ILE A 153 9.86 -6.95 0.84
N GLY A 154 9.76 -7.28 -0.44
CA GLY A 154 8.71 -6.76 -1.30
C GLY A 154 8.23 -7.75 -2.35
N SER A 155 7.15 -7.41 -3.03
CA SER A 155 6.65 -8.18 -4.16
C SER A 155 7.30 -7.70 -5.45
N VAL A 156 7.60 -8.63 -6.32
CA VAL A 156 8.00 -8.43 -7.72
C VAL A 156 6.98 -9.10 -8.63
N TYR A 157 6.85 -8.60 -9.85
CA TYR A 157 5.76 -8.96 -10.76
C TYR A 157 6.33 -9.35 -12.12
N TYR A 158 5.76 -10.36 -12.72
CA TYR A 158 6.16 -10.82 -14.05
C TYR A 158 5.01 -11.58 -14.73
N THR A 159 5.06 -11.65 -16.05
CA THR A 159 4.17 -12.48 -16.83
C THR A 159 4.91 -13.77 -17.22
N ASP A 160 4.33 -14.93 -17.01
CA ASP A 160 4.93 -16.20 -17.41
C ASP A 160 4.79 -16.47 -18.93
N LEU A 161 5.41 -17.55 -19.39
CA LEU A 161 5.38 -17.94 -20.82
C LEU A 161 3.97 -18.26 -21.34
N GLN A 162 3.01 -18.51 -20.44
CA GLN A 162 1.61 -18.76 -20.76
C GLN A 162 0.77 -17.47 -20.75
N GLY A 163 1.38 -16.33 -20.43
CA GLY A 163 0.71 -15.03 -20.36
C GLY A 163 0.00 -14.75 -19.02
N HIS A 164 0.19 -15.56 -17.99
CA HIS A 164 -0.36 -15.30 -16.67
C HIS A 164 0.51 -14.32 -15.90
N GLN A 165 -0.15 -13.35 -15.24
CA GLN A 165 0.53 -12.43 -14.36
C GLN A 165 0.79 -13.08 -13.00
N ASN A 166 2.03 -13.02 -12.55
CA ASN A 166 2.49 -13.62 -11.30
C ASN A 166 3.05 -12.55 -10.36
N GLU A 167 2.83 -12.77 -9.07
CA GLU A 167 3.41 -11.99 -7.97
C GLU A 167 4.28 -12.92 -7.13
N LYS A 168 5.48 -12.47 -6.79
CA LYS A 168 6.39 -13.22 -5.92
C LYS A 168 7.00 -12.31 -4.86
N LYS A 169 6.97 -12.78 -3.62
CA LYS A 169 7.65 -12.07 -2.53
C LYS A 169 9.12 -12.45 -2.49
N VAL A 170 9.98 -11.45 -2.48
CA VAL A 170 11.44 -11.61 -2.49
C VAL A 170 12.07 -10.73 -1.41
N LEU A 171 13.27 -11.11 -1.00
CA LEU A 171 14.17 -10.33 -0.16
C LEU A 171 15.37 -9.92 -1.01
N THR A 172 15.75 -8.66 -0.95
CA THR A 172 17.02 -8.16 -1.49
C THR A 172 17.73 -7.37 -0.40
N ALA A 173 19.02 -7.63 -0.20
CA ALA A 173 19.87 -6.90 0.71
C ALA A 173 21.04 -6.28 -0.05
N LEU A 174 21.53 -5.14 0.42
CA LEU A 174 22.66 -4.40 -0.16
C LEU A 174 23.52 -3.82 0.95
N VAL A 175 24.81 -3.97 0.81
CA VAL A 175 25.80 -3.34 1.68
C VAL A 175 26.73 -2.46 0.86
N LEU A 176 27.17 -1.35 1.44
CA LEU A 176 28.10 -0.42 0.82
C LEU A 176 28.93 0.31 1.87
N GLY A 177 30.23 0.41 1.63
CA GLY A 177 31.14 1.19 2.46
C GLY A 177 32.00 0.32 3.38
N PRO A 178 32.67 0.91 4.36
CA PRO A 178 33.61 0.18 5.20
C PRO A 178 32.89 -0.75 6.20
N TYR A 179 33.45 -1.95 6.37
CA TYR A 179 32.96 -2.99 7.29
C TYR A 179 33.00 -2.53 8.77
N GLU A 180 34.03 -1.77 9.16
CA GLU A 180 34.20 -1.25 10.52
C GLU A 180 34.54 0.24 10.50
N LEU A 181 33.70 1.04 11.13
CA LEU A 181 34.04 2.39 11.56
C LEU A 181 34.57 2.33 12.99
N THR A 182 35.85 1.97 13.15
CA THR A 182 36.52 2.18 14.46
C THR A 182 37.11 3.56 14.51
N PRO A 183 36.95 4.32 15.61
CA PRO A 183 37.50 5.67 15.74
C PRO A 183 39.02 5.75 15.54
N ARG A 184 39.73 4.62 15.61
CA ARG A 184 41.20 4.53 15.45
C ARG A 184 41.67 4.10 14.06
N LYS A 185 40.80 3.61 13.17
CA LYS A 185 41.17 3.20 11.81
C LYS A 185 40.36 3.99 10.81
N SER A 186 40.95 4.99 10.21
CA SER A 186 40.34 5.80 9.14
C SER A 186 40.17 5.06 7.80
N ARG A 187 40.63 3.82 7.69
CA ARG A 187 40.41 2.91 6.55
C ARG A 187 39.98 1.56 7.08
N GLY A 188 38.70 1.34 7.18
CA GLY A 188 38.12 0.01 7.38
C GLY A 188 38.21 -0.79 6.07
N LYS A 189 38.21 -2.13 6.19
CA LYS A 189 37.98 -3.03 5.05
C LYS A 189 36.60 -2.69 4.44
N GLU A 190 36.51 -2.52 3.13
CA GLU A 190 35.21 -2.35 2.47
C GLU A 190 34.47 -3.69 2.41
N TYR A 191 33.15 -3.61 2.42
CA TYR A 191 32.30 -4.79 2.21
C TYR A 191 32.56 -5.41 0.85
N ASP A 192 32.66 -6.73 0.80
CA ASP A 192 32.71 -7.49 -0.43
C ASP A 192 31.53 -8.50 -0.47
N PHE A 193 31.45 -9.29 -1.53
CA PHE A 193 30.38 -10.27 -1.74
C PHE A 193 30.28 -11.31 -0.62
N TYR A 194 31.39 -11.64 0.03
CA TYR A 194 31.46 -12.65 1.09
C TYR A 194 31.08 -12.10 2.49
N ASP A 195 30.86 -10.81 2.60
CA ASP A 195 30.48 -10.16 3.86
C ASP A 195 28.94 -10.06 4.01
N LEU A 196 28.17 -10.54 3.02
CA LEU A 196 26.71 -10.65 3.01
C LEU A 196 26.29 -12.05 3.47
#